data_6cb3a6a7cca378ce89f7e000d6b062a3
#
_entry.id   6cb3a6a7cca378ce89f7e000d6b062a3
#
_cell.length_a   1.000
_cell.length_b   1.000
_cell.length_c   1.000
_cell.angle_alpha   90.00
_cell.angle_beta   90.00
_cell.angle_gamma   90.00
#
_symmetry.space_group_name_H-M   'P 1'
#
loop_
_entity.id
_entity.type
_entity.pdbx_description
1 polymer ?
#
loop_
_entity_poly.entity_id
_entity_poly.type
_entity_poly.pdbx_seq_one_letter_code
_entity_poly.pdbx_strand_id
1 'polypeptide(L)'
;MSSRAIDQGVPMSVKIRERVKAAKQRFHANDNIAAFIQPGEIEALLDEVEEKMKLVLDSLVIDTENDHNTTETAKRLAKMYLTEVFSGRYTQAPEITEFPNAERLNELMIVGPITVRSACSHHFCPIIGKIWIGVLPNQNTNVIGLSKYARLAEWVMGRPQIQEEAVVQLADLIQLKTQ
;
A
#
# COMPACT_ATOMS: atom_id res chain seq x y z
N MET A 1 -15.03 -10.88 33.53
CA MET A 1 -14.16 -12.06 33.36
C MET A 1 -14.22 -12.43 31.91
N SER A 2 -13.38 -11.90 31.22
CA SER A 2 -12.19 -12.27 30.47
C SER A 2 -12.48 -13.21 29.30
N SER A 3 -12.73 -12.63 28.11
CA SER A 3 -12.75 -13.35 26.81
C SER A 3 -11.34 -13.30 26.14
N ARG A 4 -10.26 -13.47 26.92
CA ARG A 4 -8.87 -13.41 26.42
C ARG A 4 -8.21 -14.76 26.14
N ALA A 5 -8.93 -15.86 26.12
CA ALA A 5 -8.31 -17.20 26.17
C ALA A 5 -8.48 -18.09 24.94
N ILE A 6 -8.91 -17.61 23.76
CA ILE A 6 -9.20 -18.51 22.62
C ILE A 6 -8.40 -18.16 21.36
N ASP A 7 -7.34 -17.34 21.42
CA ASP A 7 -6.77 -16.85 20.16
C ASP A 7 -5.30 -17.20 19.89
N GLN A 8 -4.72 -18.19 20.56
CA GLN A 8 -3.30 -18.53 20.43
C GLN A 8 -2.91 -19.47 19.28
N GLY A 9 -3.79 -19.79 18.35
CA GLY A 9 -3.52 -20.76 17.29
C GLY A 9 -3.79 -20.30 15.85
N VAL A 10 -4.48 -19.18 15.63
CA VAL A 10 -4.86 -18.74 14.28
C VAL A 10 -3.87 -17.69 13.75
N PRO A 11 -3.24 -17.91 12.56
CA PRO A 11 -2.32 -16.93 11.96
C PRO A 11 -2.97 -15.55 11.80
N MET A 12 -2.17 -14.48 11.97
CA MET A 12 -2.66 -13.10 11.86
C MET A 12 -3.24 -12.81 10.48
N SER A 13 -2.59 -13.30 9.44
CA SER A 13 -3.08 -13.19 8.06
C SER A 13 -4.48 -13.79 7.86
N VAL A 14 -4.80 -14.87 8.57
CA VAL A 14 -6.12 -15.48 8.53
C VAL A 14 -7.15 -14.59 9.22
N LYS A 15 -6.86 -14.08 10.40
CA LYS A 15 -7.75 -13.18 11.14
C LYS A 15 -8.11 -11.93 10.34
N ILE A 16 -7.11 -11.28 9.74
CA ILE A 16 -7.32 -10.11 8.89
C ILE A 16 -8.17 -10.48 7.68
N ARG A 17 -7.85 -11.59 7.01
CA ARG A 17 -8.60 -12.07 5.83
C ARG A 17 -10.07 -12.35 6.15
N GLU A 18 -10.36 -12.92 7.31
CA GLU A 18 -11.73 -13.20 7.76
C GLU A 18 -12.53 -11.92 7.98
N ARG A 19 -11.93 -10.88 8.55
CA ARG A 19 -12.57 -9.57 8.69
C ARG A 19 -12.89 -8.92 7.34
N VAL A 20 -11.96 -8.98 6.39
CA VAL A 20 -12.19 -8.45 5.03
C VAL A 20 -13.34 -9.20 4.35
N LYS A 21 -13.36 -10.54 4.45
CA LYS A 21 -14.44 -11.39 3.90
C LYS A 21 -15.79 -11.11 4.57
N ALA A 22 -15.82 -11.00 5.90
CA ALA A 22 -17.03 -10.69 6.65
C ALA A 22 -17.65 -9.35 6.24
N ALA A 23 -16.82 -8.37 5.91
CA ALA A 23 -17.22 -7.08 5.38
C ALA A 23 -17.59 -7.13 3.88
N LYS A 24 -17.52 -8.30 3.23
CA LYS A 24 -17.73 -8.48 1.77
C LYS A 24 -16.86 -7.58 0.91
N GLN A 25 -15.66 -7.25 1.39
CA GLN A 25 -14.72 -6.43 0.68
C GLN A 25 -13.77 -7.27 -0.16
N ARG A 26 -13.37 -6.73 -1.30
CA ARG A 26 -12.31 -7.26 -2.14
C ARG A 26 -10.96 -7.06 -1.44
N PHE A 27 -10.02 -7.97 -1.66
CA PHE A 27 -8.65 -7.86 -1.16
C PHE A 27 -7.62 -8.35 -2.19
N HIS A 28 -7.78 -7.90 -3.44
CA HIS A 28 -6.78 -8.11 -4.47
C HIS A 28 -5.43 -7.50 -4.08
N ALA A 29 -4.38 -7.83 -4.79
CA ALA A 29 -3.02 -7.41 -4.44
C ALA A 29 -2.89 -5.88 -4.26
N ASN A 30 -3.56 -5.12 -5.10
CA ASN A 30 -3.53 -3.66 -5.12
C ASN A 30 -4.65 -2.96 -4.31
N ASP A 31 -5.47 -3.72 -3.59
CA ASP A 31 -6.45 -3.12 -2.68
C ASP A 31 -5.79 -2.66 -1.38
N ASN A 32 -6.29 -1.58 -0.80
CA ASN A 32 -5.95 -1.19 0.57
C ASN A 32 -6.80 -1.99 1.57
N ILE A 33 -6.17 -2.51 2.61
CA ILE A 33 -6.84 -3.28 3.68
C ILE A 33 -6.61 -2.69 5.07
N ALA A 34 -6.10 -1.48 5.16
CA ALA A 34 -5.75 -0.83 6.42
C ALA A 34 -6.93 -0.72 7.41
N ALA A 35 -8.17 -0.57 6.91
CA ALA A 35 -9.37 -0.50 7.74
C ALA A 35 -9.65 -1.81 8.52
N PHE A 36 -9.05 -2.93 8.11
CA PHE A 36 -9.24 -4.25 8.71
C PHE A 36 -8.07 -4.67 9.61
N ILE A 37 -7.09 -3.79 9.82
CA ILE A 37 -5.92 -4.03 10.65
C ILE A 37 -6.09 -3.27 11.95
N GLN A 38 -5.96 -3.97 13.07
CA GLN A 38 -6.04 -3.40 14.40
C GLN A 38 -4.65 -2.99 14.91
N PRO A 39 -4.56 -2.09 15.91
CA PRO A 39 -3.28 -1.75 16.53
C PRO A 39 -2.52 -2.99 17.03
N GLY A 40 -1.22 -3.07 16.71
CA GLY A 40 -0.34 -4.20 17.09
C GLY A 40 -0.41 -5.41 16.16
N GLU A 41 -1.29 -5.43 15.15
CA GLU A 41 -1.40 -6.58 14.25
C GLU A 41 -0.38 -6.56 13.10
N ILE A 42 0.17 -5.42 12.77
CA ILE A 42 1.25 -5.33 11.77
C ILE A 42 2.50 -6.04 12.28
N GLU A 43 2.82 -5.87 13.56
CA GLU A 43 3.95 -6.55 14.19
C GLU A 43 3.77 -8.07 14.16
N ALA A 44 2.58 -8.57 14.54
CA ALA A 44 2.27 -10.00 14.47
C ALA A 44 2.26 -10.54 13.01
N LEU A 45 1.87 -9.71 12.05
CA LEU A 45 1.91 -10.08 10.63
C LEU A 45 3.35 -10.08 10.10
N LEU A 46 4.22 -9.19 10.60
CA LEU A 46 5.66 -9.19 10.28
C LEU A 46 6.30 -10.50 10.73
N ASP A 47 6.05 -10.93 11.97
CA ASP A 47 6.57 -12.18 12.53
C ASP A 47 6.08 -13.39 11.70
N GLU A 48 4.80 -13.42 11.35
CA GLU A 48 4.22 -14.47 10.51
C GLU A 48 4.85 -14.52 9.11
N VAL A 49 5.08 -13.36 8.49
CA VAL A 49 5.69 -13.28 7.15
C VAL A 49 7.16 -13.65 7.21
N GLU A 50 7.90 -13.23 8.26
CA GLU A 50 9.30 -13.62 8.47
C GLU A 50 9.45 -15.14 8.55
N GLU A 51 8.61 -15.81 9.37
CA GLU A 51 8.63 -17.28 9.48
C GLU A 51 8.40 -17.95 8.12
N LYS A 52 7.41 -17.50 7.38
CA LYS A 52 7.10 -18.05 6.04
C LYS A 52 8.18 -17.76 5.01
N MET A 53 8.80 -16.59 5.07
CA MET A 53 9.92 -16.24 4.19
C MET A 53 11.14 -17.10 4.48
N LYS A 54 11.40 -17.45 5.75
CA LYS A 54 12.45 -18.40 6.10
C LYS A 54 12.20 -19.76 5.44
N LEU A 55 10.99 -20.28 5.50
CA LEU A 55 10.62 -21.53 4.82
C LEU A 55 10.81 -21.46 3.29
N VAL A 56 10.54 -20.31 2.68
CA VAL A 56 10.81 -20.12 1.24
C VAL A 56 12.30 -20.16 0.95
N LEU A 57 13.13 -19.47 1.74
CA LEU A 57 14.58 -19.46 1.59
C LEU A 57 15.15 -20.87 1.78
N ASP A 58 14.69 -21.59 2.78
CA ASP A 58 15.09 -22.99 3.04
C ASP A 58 14.73 -23.90 1.83
N SER A 59 13.55 -23.69 1.23
CA SER A 59 13.12 -24.43 0.03
C SER A 59 13.95 -24.09 -1.22
N LEU A 60 14.55 -22.89 -1.27
CA LEU A 60 15.51 -22.49 -2.30
C LEU A 60 16.92 -23.00 -2.00
N VAL A 61 17.10 -23.77 -0.93
CA VAL A 61 18.40 -24.32 -0.48
C VAL A 61 19.41 -23.20 -0.16
N ILE A 62 18.92 -22.11 0.45
CA ILE A 62 19.76 -21.01 0.92
C ILE A 62 20.05 -21.23 2.40
N ASP A 63 21.34 -21.20 2.76
CA ASP A 63 21.75 -21.32 4.15
C ASP A 63 21.46 -20.03 4.93
N THR A 64 20.39 -20.07 5.73
CA THR A 64 19.99 -18.94 6.57
C THR A 64 20.56 -19.03 8.00
N GLU A 65 21.35 -20.05 8.31
CA GLU A 65 21.91 -20.26 9.64
C GLU A 65 23.40 -19.88 9.72
N ASN A 66 24.19 -20.25 8.70
CA ASN A 66 25.64 -20.09 8.72
C ASN A 66 26.16 -19.01 7.75
N ASP A 67 25.38 -18.62 6.73
CA ASP A 67 25.75 -17.51 5.85
C ASP A 67 25.34 -16.17 6.48
N HIS A 68 26.33 -15.41 6.95
CA HIS A 68 26.14 -14.09 7.55
C HIS A 68 25.42 -13.07 6.63
N ASN A 69 25.37 -13.29 5.33
CA ASN A 69 24.64 -12.42 4.39
C ASN A 69 23.14 -12.70 4.42
N THR A 70 22.74 -13.95 4.69
CA THR A 70 21.35 -14.40 4.56
C THR A 70 20.65 -14.67 5.90
N THR A 71 21.36 -14.69 7.01
CA THR A 71 20.81 -14.92 8.36
C THR A 71 19.61 -14.03 8.69
N GLU A 72 19.65 -12.76 8.32
CA GLU A 72 18.56 -11.79 8.56
C GLU A 72 17.66 -11.56 7.33
N THR A 73 17.81 -12.33 6.25
CA THR A 73 17.11 -12.05 4.99
C THR A 73 15.61 -12.21 5.12
N ALA A 74 15.11 -13.23 5.80
CA ALA A 74 13.68 -13.44 6.02
C ALA A 74 13.02 -12.21 6.69
N LYS A 75 13.64 -11.72 7.76
CA LYS A 75 13.20 -10.55 8.51
C LYS A 75 13.21 -9.27 7.66
N ARG A 76 14.30 -9.07 6.90
CA ARG A 76 14.43 -7.91 5.99
C ARG A 76 13.38 -7.95 4.90
N LEU A 77 13.07 -9.12 4.33
CA LEU A 77 12.01 -9.29 3.34
C LEU A 77 10.63 -9.00 3.93
N ALA A 78 10.32 -9.53 5.11
CA ALA A 78 9.06 -9.26 5.79
C ALA A 78 8.86 -7.75 6.01
N LYS A 79 9.87 -7.08 6.58
CA LYS A 79 9.86 -5.64 6.78
C LYS A 79 9.69 -4.89 5.46
N MET A 80 10.50 -5.19 4.47
CA MET A 80 10.45 -4.54 3.16
C MET A 80 9.04 -4.62 2.56
N TYR A 81 8.42 -5.81 2.54
CA TYR A 81 7.10 -5.96 1.94
C TYR A 81 5.99 -5.27 2.74
N LEU A 82 5.96 -5.36 4.07
CA LEU A 82 4.85 -4.80 4.85
C LEU A 82 4.98 -3.29 5.09
N THR A 83 6.20 -2.79 5.29
CA THR A 83 6.39 -1.42 5.76
C THR A 83 6.98 -0.46 4.71
N GLU A 84 7.48 -0.99 3.60
CA GLU A 84 8.15 -0.18 2.57
C GLU A 84 7.43 -0.32 1.22
N VAL A 85 7.64 -1.44 0.52
CA VAL A 85 7.17 -1.65 -0.86
C VAL A 85 5.65 -1.73 -0.96
N PHE A 86 4.97 -2.35 0.03
CA PHE A 86 3.51 -2.49 0.07
C PHE A 86 2.86 -1.68 1.18
N SER A 87 3.54 -0.67 1.71
CA SER A 87 3.03 0.16 2.81
C SER A 87 1.65 0.76 2.52
N GLY A 88 1.38 1.17 1.28
CA GLY A 88 0.09 1.70 0.87
C GLY A 88 -1.06 0.69 0.91
N ARG A 89 -0.76 -0.61 1.04
CA ARG A 89 -1.77 -1.65 1.27
C ARG A 89 -2.25 -1.68 2.72
N TYR A 90 -1.35 -1.38 3.66
CA TYR A 90 -1.52 -1.58 5.10
C TYR A 90 -1.71 -0.29 5.88
N THR A 91 -1.51 0.87 5.24
CA THR A 91 -1.66 2.19 5.87
C THR A 91 -2.88 2.93 5.34
N GLN A 92 -3.47 3.77 6.18
CA GLN A 92 -4.58 4.66 5.75
C GLN A 92 -4.12 5.63 4.67
N ALA A 93 -5.08 6.09 3.86
CA ALA A 93 -4.81 7.12 2.86
C ALA A 93 -4.27 8.39 3.54
N PRO A 94 -3.31 9.09 2.90
CA PRO A 94 -2.80 10.34 3.46
C PRO A 94 -3.92 11.37 3.55
N GLU A 95 -3.92 12.14 4.63
CA GLU A 95 -4.81 13.28 4.77
C GLU A 95 -4.48 14.35 3.73
N ILE A 96 -5.51 14.81 3.05
CA ILE A 96 -5.44 15.82 2.00
C ILE A 96 -6.26 17.02 2.43
N THR A 97 -5.61 18.18 2.45
CA THR A 97 -6.30 19.46 2.62
C THR A 97 -6.77 19.93 1.25
N GLU A 98 -8.05 20.20 1.15
CA GLU A 98 -8.72 20.73 -0.03
C GLU A 98 -8.95 22.23 0.16
N PHE A 99 -8.92 22.97 -0.93
CA PHE A 99 -9.15 24.41 -0.96
C PHE A 99 -10.20 24.75 -2.02
N PRO A 100 -11.13 25.67 -1.77
CA PRO A 100 -12.00 26.19 -2.81
C PRO A 100 -11.18 26.76 -3.97
N ASN A 101 -11.61 26.55 -5.19
CA ASN A 101 -11.01 27.16 -6.38
C ASN A 101 -11.33 28.67 -6.45
N ALA A 102 -10.83 29.44 -5.47
CA ALA A 102 -11.11 30.86 -5.32
C ALA A 102 -10.65 31.69 -6.54
N GLU A 103 -9.55 31.30 -7.17
CA GLU A 103 -9.00 31.95 -8.36
C GLU A 103 -9.70 31.52 -9.65
N ARG A 104 -10.72 30.65 -9.55
CA ARG A 104 -11.50 30.17 -10.70
C ARG A 104 -10.62 29.59 -11.81
N LEU A 105 -9.60 28.82 -11.41
CA LEU A 105 -8.72 28.10 -12.34
C LEU A 105 -9.56 27.19 -13.22
N ASN A 106 -9.37 27.30 -14.53
CA ASN A 106 -10.09 26.52 -15.55
C ASN A 106 -9.19 26.04 -16.69
N GLU A 107 -7.88 26.07 -16.45
CA GLU A 107 -6.88 25.62 -17.41
C GLU A 107 -6.29 24.27 -16.97
N LEU A 108 -5.81 23.49 -17.93
CA LEU A 108 -5.15 22.22 -17.66
C LEU A 108 -3.83 22.47 -16.91
N MET A 109 -3.78 21.98 -15.67
CA MET A 109 -2.55 21.94 -14.88
C MET A 109 -1.92 20.56 -15.01
N ILE A 110 -0.60 20.51 -15.23
CA ILE A 110 0.17 19.27 -15.27
C ILE A 110 1.12 19.25 -14.06
N VAL A 111 0.93 18.23 -13.22
CA VAL A 111 1.78 17.97 -12.05
C VAL A 111 2.69 16.79 -12.37
N GLY A 112 3.98 17.03 -12.39
CA GLY A 112 4.97 16.00 -12.71
C GLY A 112 6.31 16.58 -13.19
N PRO A 113 7.33 15.73 -13.39
CA PRO A 113 7.31 14.29 -13.17
C PRO A 113 7.37 13.91 -11.68
N ILE A 114 6.50 12.98 -11.26
CA ILE A 114 6.56 12.38 -9.94
C ILE A 114 7.26 11.03 -10.07
N THR A 115 8.38 10.84 -9.41
CA THR A 115 9.06 9.54 -9.38
C THR A 115 8.31 8.61 -8.44
N VAL A 116 7.94 7.44 -8.93
CA VAL A 116 7.25 6.42 -8.15
C VAL A 116 8.01 5.11 -8.11
N ARG A 117 7.85 4.40 -7.00
CA ARG A 117 8.35 3.04 -6.79
C ARG A 117 7.16 2.14 -6.48
N SER A 118 7.17 0.95 -7.05
CA SER A 118 6.13 -0.07 -6.88
C SER A 118 6.73 -1.45 -7.07
N ALA A 119 5.89 -2.48 -7.01
CA ALA A 119 6.26 -3.81 -7.46
C ALA A 119 5.15 -4.40 -8.33
N CYS A 120 5.56 -5.14 -9.35
CA CYS A 120 4.62 -5.84 -10.23
C CYS A 120 3.85 -6.91 -9.44
N SER A 121 2.52 -6.92 -9.55
CA SER A 121 1.68 -7.88 -8.84
C SER A 121 1.91 -9.34 -9.26
N HIS A 122 2.49 -9.58 -10.44
CA HIS A 122 2.73 -10.92 -10.97
C HIS A 122 3.95 -11.62 -10.35
N HIS A 123 5.07 -10.89 -10.19
CA HIS A 123 6.33 -11.47 -9.75
C HIS A 123 6.98 -10.73 -8.58
N PHE A 124 6.33 -9.68 -8.07
CA PHE A 124 6.86 -8.76 -7.05
C PHE A 124 8.19 -8.11 -7.41
N CYS A 125 8.55 -8.11 -8.69
CA CYS A 125 9.72 -7.40 -9.17
C CYS A 125 9.52 -5.89 -9.03
N PRO A 126 10.59 -5.14 -8.66
CA PRO A 126 10.52 -3.68 -8.51
C PRO A 126 10.14 -2.98 -9.81
N ILE A 127 9.30 -1.96 -9.69
CA ILE A 127 8.96 -1.02 -10.75
C ILE A 127 9.44 0.36 -10.33
N ILE A 128 10.15 1.05 -11.21
CA ILE A 128 10.51 2.47 -11.05
C ILE A 128 9.97 3.19 -12.27
N GLY A 129 9.20 4.24 -12.04
CA GLY A 129 8.57 5.00 -13.10
C GLY A 129 8.40 6.47 -12.76
N LYS A 130 7.79 7.18 -13.72
CA LYS A 130 7.38 8.58 -13.55
C LYS A 130 5.92 8.72 -13.92
N ILE A 131 5.21 9.56 -13.16
CA ILE A 131 3.81 9.87 -13.37
C ILE A 131 3.69 11.37 -13.67
N TRP A 132 2.84 11.70 -14.62
CA TRP A 132 2.32 13.04 -14.87
C TRP A 132 0.81 13.02 -14.66
N ILE A 133 0.31 13.97 -13.90
CA ILE A 133 -1.13 14.07 -13.55
C ILE A 133 -1.66 15.35 -14.19
N GLY A 134 -2.57 15.21 -15.16
CA GLY A 134 -3.32 16.33 -15.71
C GLY A 134 -4.57 16.59 -14.90
N VAL A 135 -4.74 17.80 -14.39
CA VAL A 135 -5.92 18.23 -13.64
C VAL A 135 -6.54 19.42 -14.37
N LEU A 136 -7.81 19.29 -14.71
CA LEU A 136 -8.62 20.37 -15.28
C LEU A 136 -9.69 20.77 -14.25
N PRO A 137 -9.42 21.78 -13.40
CA PRO A 137 -10.40 22.26 -12.45
C PRO A 137 -11.53 23.01 -13.13
N ASN A 138 -12.67 23.11 -12.48
CA ASN A 138 -13.75 24.01 -12.87
C ASN A 138 -14.08 24.95 -11.70
N GLN A 139 -14.99 25.89 -11.93
CA GLN A 139 -15.30 26.93 -10.94
C GLN A 139 -15.91 26.42 -9.63
N ASN A 140 -16.41 25.19 -9.62
CA ASN A 140 -17.12 24.58 -8.49
C ASN A 140 -16.34 23.45 -7.84
N THR A 141 -15.14 23.13 -8.33
CA THR A 141 -14.29 22.08 -7.77
C THR A 141 -13.35 22.64 -6.73
N ASN A 142 -12.96 21.79 -5.80
CA ASN A 142 -11.84 22.06 -4.92
C ASN A 142 -10.51 21.81 -5.65
N VAL A 143 -9.46 22.43 -5.17
CA VAL A 143 -8.08 22.18 -5.57
C VAL A 143 -7.30 21.66 -4.38
N ILE A 144 -6.28 20.86 -4.63
CA ILE A 144 -5.39 20.33 -3.60
C ILE A 144 -3.97 20.83 -3.82
N GLY A 145 -3.19 20.94 -2.75
CA GLY A 145 -1.80 21.37 -2.84
C GLY A 145 -0.96 20.42 -3.70
N LEU A 146 -0.03 20.99 -4.50
CA LEU A 146 0.80 20.21 -5.45
C LEU A 146 1.53 19.02 -4.81
N SER A 147 2.03 19.18 -3.59
CA SER A 147 2.67 18.09 -2.84
C SER A 147 1.74 16.92 -2.50
N LYS A 148 0.42 17.13 -2.54
CA LYS A 148 -0.57 16.10 -2.22
C LYS A 148 -0.72 15.08 -3.34
N TYR A 149 -0.56 15.50 -4.58
CA TYR A 149 -0.53 14.58 -5.73
C TYR A 149 0.59 13.56 -5.61
N ALA A 150 1.79 14.00 -5.20
CA ALA A 150 2.91 13.07 -4.99
C ALA A 150 2.61 12.06 -3.87
N ARG A 151 2.03 12.50 -2.75
CA ARG A 151 1.65 11.61 -1.64
C ARG A 151 0.58 10.59 -2.02
N LEU A 152 -0.43 11.01 -2.79
CA LEU A 152 -1.46 10.10 -3.30
C LEU A 152 -0.87 9.07 -4.26
N ALA A 153 0.00 9.53 -5.19
CA ALA A 153 0.70 8.65 -6.11
C ALA A 153 1.55 7.61 -5.36
N GLU A 154 2.35 8.06 -4.38
CA GLU A 154 3.17 7.17 -3.56
C GLU A 154 2.34 6.15 -2.78
N TRP A 155 1.22 6.55 -2.18
CA TRP A 155 0.33 5.67 -1.45
C TRP A 155 -0.37 4.64 -2.35
N VAL A 156 -0.81 5.01 -3.56
CA VAL A 156 -1.41 4.08 -4.53
C VAL A 156 -0.34 3.14 -5.08
N MET A 157 0.84 3.65 -5.43
CA MET A 157 1.94 2.85 -5.98
C MET A 157 2.62 1.99 -4.93
N GLY A 158 2.50 2.30 -3.63
CA GLY A 158 2.97 1.48 -2.52
C GLY A 158 2.13 0.21 -2.30
N ARG A 159 1.80 -0.50 -3.37
CA ARG A 159 1.05 -1.78 -3.39
C ARG A 159 1.59 -2.63 -4.54
N PRO A 160 1.35 -3.97 -4.54
CA PRO A 160 1.54 -4.75 -5.76
C PRO A 160 0.61 -4.24 -6.85
N GLN A 161 1.15 -3.73 -7.95
CA GLN A 161 0.37 -3.03 -8.98
C GLN A 161 0.54 -3.68 -10.37
N ILE A 162 -0.44 -3.42 -11.21
CA ILE A 162 -0.32 -3.38 -12.66
C ILE A 162 -0.63 -1.96 -13.11
N GLN A 163 0.07 -1.50 -14.13
CA GLN A 163 0.05 -0.09 -14.54
C GLN A 163 -1.35 0.41 -14.85
N GLU A 164 -2.13 -0.38 -15.58
CA GLU A 164 -3.48 -0.04 -16.03
C GLU A 164 -4.44 0.24 -14.86
N GLU A 165 -4.41 -0.63 -13.84
CA GLU A 165 -5.25 -0.44 -12.66
C GLU A 165 -4.73 0.67 -11.75
N ALA A 166 -3.42 0.82 -11.61
CA ALA A 166 -2.81 1.88 -10.80
C ALA A 166 -3.20 3.27 -11.29
N VAL A 167 -3.22 3.48 -12.60
CA VAL A 167 -3.62 4.76 -13.22
C VAL A 167 -5.08 5.08 -12.91
N VAL A 168 -5.97 4.10 -13.03
CA VAL A 168 -7.40 4.28 -12.71
C VAL A 168 -7.60 4.57 -11.22
N GLN A 169 -6.97 3.77 -10.33
CA GLN A 169 -7.08 3.99 -8.89
C GLN A 169 -6.59 5.37 -8.46
N LEU A 170 -5.51 5.86 -9.06
CA LEU A 170 -4.98 7.19 -8.74
C LEU A 170 -5.90 8.29 -9.26
N ALA A 171 -6.43 8.16 -10.47
CA ALA A 171 -7.35 9.14 -11.06
C ALA A 171 -8.63 9.24 -10.24
N ASP A 172 -9.26 8.11 -9.90
CA ASP A 172 -10.48 8.06 -9.09
C ASP A 172 -10.27 8.68 -7.70
N LEU A 173 -9.13 8.39 -7.08
CA LEU A 173 -8.79 8.93 -5.77
C LEU A 173 -8.61 10.46 -5.81
N ILE A 174 -7.94 10.98 -6.84
CA ILE A 174 -7.77 12.43 -7.03
C ILE A 174 -9.12 13.08 -7.27
N GLN A 175 -9.94 12.50 -8.15
CA GLN A 175 -11.26 13.02 -8.46
C GLN A 175 -12.15 13.08 -7.21
N LEU A 176 -12.14 12.03 -6.38
CA LEU A 176 -12.88 12.00 -5.12
C LEU A 176 -12.46 13.12 -4.15
N LYS A 177 -11.20 13.57 -4.23
CA LYS A 177 -10.62 14.60 -3.35
C LYS A 177 -10.76 16.02 -3.87
N THR A 178 -11.23 16.19 -5.10
CA THR A 178 -11.36 17.51 -5.76
C THR A 178 -12.79 17.86 -6.19
N GLN A 179 -13.74 17.00 -5.86
CA GLN A 179 -15.18 17.23 -6.11
C GLN A 179 -15.82 18.26 -5.18
#